data_17dace32110bc4dc5b99c20028123c25
#
_entry.id   17dace32110bc4dc5b99c20028123c25
#
_cell.length_a   1.000
_cell.length_b   1.000
_cell.length_c   1.000
_cell.angle_alpha   90.00
_cell.angle_beta   90.00
_cell.angle_gamma   90.00
#
_symmetry.space_group_name_H-M   'P 1'
#
loop_
_entity.id
_entity.type
_entity.pdbx_description
1 polymer ?
#
loop_
_entity_poly.entity_id
_entity_poly.type
_entity_poly.pdbx_seq_one_letter_code
_entity_poly.pdbx_strand_id
1 'polypeptide(L)'
;MALIARFLIDTSAAARMVNPAVAARLAPLIENAVVATCATLDAEALYSARSPQEYEQIRADRRRAYEYLPTEDHHWQHAFDAQRELARTGRHRTVGIADLLTAVLAGEHRLTLVRYDADFDTAAEVISLDHRWVAGRGTLP
;
A
#
# COMPACT_ATOMS: atom_id res chain seq x y z
N MET A 1 8.84 18.81 7.84
CA MET A 1 8.48 18.07 9.07
C MET A 1 8.82 16.60 8.89
N ALA A 2 9.44 15.98 9.87
CA ALA A 2 9.82 14.57 9.76
C ALA A 2 8.58 13.67 9.76
N LEU A 3 8.61 12.65 8.91
CA LEU A 3 7.58 11.63 8.84
C LEU A 3 7.66 10.74 10.08
N ILE A 4 6.53 10.53 10.77
CA ILE A 4 6.44 9.65 11.94
C ILE A 4 6.19 8.21 11.50
N ALA A 5 5.43 8.03 10.42
CA ALA A 5 5.07 6.71 9.92
C ALA A 5 6.31 5.89 9.51
N ARG A 6 6.18 4.57 9.68
CA ARG A 6 7.20 3.58 9.32
C ARG A 6 6.68 2.57 8.31
N PHE A 7 5.37 2.49 8.14
CA PHE A 7 4.71 1.44 7.36
C PHE A 7 3.66 2.02 6.43
N LEU A 8 3.53 1.40 5.25
CA LEU A 8 2.32 1.46 4.44
C LEU A 8 1.67 0.07 4.49
N ILE A 9 0.36 0.03 4.62
CA ILE A 9 -0.39 -1.23 4.60
C ILE A 9 -1.16 -1.29 3.28
N ASP A 10 -0.78 -2.23 2.41
CA ASP A 10 -1.47 -2.41 1.15
C ASP A 10 -2.88 -2.98 1.36
N THR A 11 -3.77 -2.68 0.44
CA THR A 11 -5.16 -3.17 0.47
C THR A 11 -5.22 -4.69 0.56
N SER A 12 -4.28 -5.41 -0.08
CA SER A 12 -4.20 -6.86 -0.01
C SER A 12 -4.04 -7.39 1.41
N ALA A 13 -3.30 -6.66 2.27
CA ALA A 13 -3.15 -7.00 3.68
C ALA A 13 -4.35 -6.49 4.50
N ALA A 14 -4.75 -5.23 4.29
CA ALA A 14 -5.85 -4.60 5.02
C ALA A 14 -7.18 -5.34 4.83
N ALA A 15 -7.44 -5.84 3.64
CA ALA A 15 -8.65 -6.59 3.33
C ALA A 15 -8.78 -7.90 4.12
N ARG A 16 -7.69 -8.36 4.73
CA ARG A 16 -7.67 -9.61 5.50
C ARG A 16 -7.65 -9.38 7.02
N MET A 17 -7.97 -8.16 7.46
CA MET A 17 -8.02 -7.81 8.90
C MET A 17 -9.03 -8.64 9.69
N VAL A 18 -10.03 -9.24 9.04
CA VAL A 18 -10.97 -10.16 9.69
C VAL A 18 -10.29 -11.44 10.16
N ASN A 19 -9.13 -11.77 9.60
CA ASN A 19 -8.33 -12.91 10.06
C ASN A 19 -7.58 -12.51 11.33
N PRO A 20 -7.75 -13.24 12.45
CA PRO A 20 -7.10 -12.87 13.73
C PRO A 20 -5.57 -12.78 13.65
N ALA A 21 -4.92 -13.61 12.85
CA ALA A 21 -3.47 -13.58 12.70
C ALA A 21 -3.01 -12.30 12.00
N VAL A 22 -3.79 -11.80 11.03
CA VAL A 22 -3.52 -10.54 10.35
C VAL A 22 -3.77 -9.37 11.28
N ALA A 23 -4.92 -9.36 11.97
CA ALA A 23 -5.26 -8.32 12.93
C ALA A 23 -4.20 -8.20 14.04
N ALA A 24 -3.68 -9.33 14.52
CA ALA A 24 -2.62 -9.33 15.54
C ALA A 24 -1.33 -8.65 15.07
N ARG A 25 -1.06 -8.63 13.78
CA ARG A 25 0.13 -7.98 13.20
C ARG A 25 -0.10 -6.53 12.83
N LEU A 26 -1.29 -6.19 12.33
CA LEU A 26 -1.60 -4.85 11.84
C LEU A 26 -2.13 -3.91 12.92
N ALA A 27 -2.96 -4.41 13.85
CA ALA A 27 -3.56 -3.57 14.87
C ALA A 27 -2.54 -2.80 15.72
N PRO A 28 -1.43 -3.42 16.18
CA PRO A 28 -0.42 -2.67 16.93
C PRO A 28 0.21 -1.52 16.14
N LEU A 29 0.42 -1.70 14.83
CA LEU A 29 0.98 -0.66 13.97
C LEU A 29 0.03 0.53 13.88
N ILE A 30 -1.26 0.26 13.68
CA ILE A 30 -2.30 1.28 13.58
C ILE A 30 -2.47 2.00 14.91
N GLU A 31 -2.53 1.26 16.01
CA GLU A 31 -2.69 1.81 17.37
C GLU A 31 -1.51 2.68 17.78
N ASN A 32 -0.31 2.36 17.33
CA ASN A 32 0.90 3.14 17.61
C ASN A 32 1.09 4.32 16.66
N ALA A 33 0.13 4.55 15.74
CA ALA A 33 0.12 5.67 14.80
C ALA A 33 1.40 5.75 13.93
N VAL A 34 1.94 4.60 13.53
CA VAL A 34 3.15 4.52 12.69
C VAL A 34 2.84 4.13 11.24
N VAL A 35 1.57 4.21 10.84
CA VAL A 35 1.12 3.85 9.49
C VAL A 35 0.80 5.10 8.69
N ALA A 36 1.30 5.15 7.46
CA ALA A 36 0.95 6.18 6.49
C ALA A 36 -0.09 5.63 5.50
N THR A 37 -0.69 6.53 4.75
CA THR A 37 -1.54 6.22 3.61
C THR A 37 -1.22 7.16 2.45
N CYS A 38 -1.75 6.85 1.29
CA CYS A 38 -1.62 7.68 0.09
C CYS A 38 -2.90 7.57 -0.75
N ALA A 39 -3.00 8.39 -1.78
CA ALA A 39 -4.21 8.48 -2.59
C ALA A 39 -4.64 7.15 -3.20
N THR A 40 -3.69 6.33 -3.68
CA THR A 40 -4.03 5.02 -4.26
C THR A 40 -4.68 4.09 -3.24
N LEU A 41 -4.11 4.01 -2.04
CA LEU A 41 -4.65 3.16 -0.97
C LEU A 41 -6.00 3.68 -0.47
N ASP A 42 -6.14 4.99 -0.31
CA ASP A 42 -7.41 5.60 0.08
C ASP A 42 -8.49 5.35 -0.98
N ALA A 43 -8.14 5.52 -2.25
CA ALA A 43 -9.09 5.30 -3.35
C ALA A 43 -9.59 3.86 -3.38
N GLU A 44 -8.71 2.88 -3.20
CA GLU A 44 -9.07 1.47 -3.16
C GLU A 44 -9.98 1.15 -1.95
N ALA A 45 -9.65 1.69 -0.78
CA ALA A 45 -10.46 1.49 0.41
C ALA A 45 -11.86 2.10 0.23
N LEU A 46 -11.93 3.32 -0.28
CA LEU A 46 -13.20 4.02 -0.52
C LEU A 46 -14.04 3.33 -1.59
N TYR A 47 -13.39 2.78 -2.62
CA TYR A 47 -14.07 2.04 -3.67
C TYR A 47 -14.83 0.82 -3.12
N SER A 48 -14.37 0.25 -2.02
CA SER A 48 -15.02 -0.92 -1.41
C SER A 48 -16.29 -0.58 -0.62
N ALA A 49 -16.58 0.70 -0.39
CA ALA A 49 -17.76 1.13 0.37
C ALA A 49 -19.05 0.68 -0.33
N ARG A 50 -19.99 0.18 0.47
CA ARG A 50 -21.28 -0.35 -0.01
C ARG A 50 -22.44 0.63 0.15
N SER A 51 -22.18 1.80 0.77
CA SER A 51 -23.18 2.82 0.99
C SER A 51 -22.52 4.18 1.16
N PRO A 52 -23.26 5.30 0.98
CA PRO A 52 -22.73 6.63 1.27
C PRO A 52 -22.24 6.78 2.72
N GLN A 53 -22.94 6.18 3.67
CA GLN A 53 -22.57 6.21 5.07
C GLN A 53 -21.26 5.49 5.34
N GLU A 54 -21.11 4.30 4.75
CA GLU A 54 -19.86 3.52 4.85
C GLU A 54 -18.70 4.28 4.21
N TYR A 55 -18.92 4.92 3.07
CA TYR A 55 -17.91 5.73 2.40
C TYR A 55 -17.38 6.82 3.33
N GLU A 56 -18.28 7.60 3.94
CA GLU A 56 -17.89 8.67 4.85
C GLU A 56 -17.19 8.13 6.10
N GLN A 57 -17.62 6.99 6.61
CA GLN A 57 -17.00 6.36 7.77
C GLN A 57 -15.57 5.91 7.46
N ILE A 58 -15.36 5.25 6.35
CA ILE A 58 -14.02 4.84 5.90
C ILE A 58 -13.12 6.05 5.75
N ARG A 59 -13.64 7.11 5.11
CA ARG A 59 -12.89 8.34 4.90
C ARG A 59 -12.46 8.97 6.22
N ALA A 60 -13.37 9.09 7.15
CA ALA A 60 -13.10 9.68 8.47
C ALA A 60 -12.10 8.83 9.27
N ASP A 61 -12.28 7.51 9.27
CA ASP A 61 -11.42 6.59 10.01
C ASP A 61 -9.99 6.64 9.48
N ARG A 62 -9.82 6.65 8.17
CA ARG A 62 -8.49 6.68 7.55
C ARG A 62 -7.76 7.99 7.83
N ARG A 63 -8.47 9.10 7.83
CA ARG A 63 -7.90 10.41 8.17
C ARG A 63 -7.40 10.48 9.61
N ARG A 64 -8.08 9.80 10.52
CA ARG A 64 -7.67 9.76 11.94
C ARG A 64 -6.54 8.79 12.19
N ALA A 65 -6.54 7.64 11.49
CA ALA A 65 -5.63 6.55 11.78
C ALA A 65 -4.26 6.71 11.10
N TYR A 66 -4.20 7.35 9.93
CA TYR A 66 -3.02 7.32 9.07
C TYR A 66 -2.45 8.69 8.76
N GLU A 67 -1.13 8.71 8.61
CA GLU A 67 -0.42 9.91 8.13
C GLU A 67 -0.48 9.92 6.61
N TYR A 68 -1.02 10.99 6.03
CA TYR A 68 -1.21 11.08 4.58
C TYR A 68 0.07 11.50 3.86
N LEU A 69 0.43 10.78 2.81
CA LEU A 69 1.55 11.10 1.93
C LEU A 69 1.00 11.62 0.60
N PRO A 70 1.27 12.89 0.25
CA PRO A 70 0.83 13.41 -1.05
C PRO A 70 1.52 12.68 -2.21
N THR A 71 0.79 12.47 -3.29
CA THR A 71 1.33 11.96 -4.54
C THR A 71 1.60 13.12 -5.47
N GLU A 72 2.85 13.29 -5.86
CA GLU A 72 3.29 14.38 -6.73
C GLU A 72 3.66 13.85 -8.11
N ASP A 73 3.85 14.77 -9.07
CA ASP A 73 4.13 14.37 -10.44
C ASP A 73 5.40 13.52 -10.57
N HIS A 74 6.43 13.82 -9.79
CA HIS A 74 7.67 13.03 -9.84
C HIS A 74 7.47 11.58 -9.40
N HIS A 75 6.48 11.31 -8.53
CA HIS A 75 6.13 9.94 -8.16
C HIS A 75 5.54 9.20 -9.35
N TRP A 76 4.69 9.87 -10.13
CA TRP A 76 4.14 9.31 -11.36
C TRP A 76 5.25 9.01 -12.37
N GLN A 77 6.22 9.91 -12.50
CA GLN A 77 7.35 9.71 -13.42
C GLN A 77 8.17 8.48 -13.00
N HIS A 78 8.45 8.31 -11.72
CA HIS A 78 9.11 7.10 -11.21
C HIS A 78 8.30 5.83 -11.49
N ALA A 79 6.98 5.90 -11.32
CA ALA A 79 6.11 4.75 -11.60
C ALA A 79 6.13 4.40 -13.09
N PHE A 80 6.12 5.40 -13.98
CA PHE A 80 6.26 5.18 -15.42
C PHE A 80 7.62 4.58 -15.77
N ASP A 81 8.69 5.05 -15.15
CA ASP A 81 10.03 4.49 -15.38
C ASP A 81 10.07 3.01 -14.97
N ALA A 82 9.46 2.66 -13.84
CA ALA A 82 9.35 1.28 -13.39
C ALA A 82 8.51 0.44 -14.37
N GLN A 83 7.39 0.97 -14.83
CA GLN A 83 6.53 0.31 -15.81
C GLN A 83 7.29 0.05 -17.11
N ARG A 84 8.04 1.06 -17.57
CA ARG A 84 8.87 0.95 -18.78
C ARG A 84 9.93 -0.13 -18.63
N GLU A 85 10.56 -0.21 -17.47
CA GLU A 85 11.55 -1.25 -17.18
C GLU A 85 10.92 -2.65 -17.25
N LEU A 86 9.74 -2.83 -16.69
CA LEU A 86 8.99 -4.07 -16.80
C LEU A 86 8.60 -4.37 -18.25
N ALA A 87 8.27 -3.34 -19.03
CA ALA A 87 7.90 -3.48 -20.43
C ALA A 87 9.02 -4.07 -21.30
N ARG A 88 10.27 -3.86 -20.91
CA ARG A 88 11.43 -4.40 -21.64
C ARG A 88 11.42 -5.94 -21.70
N THR A 89 10.81 -6.58 -20.73
CA THR A 89 10.63 -8.04 -20.68
C THR A 89 9.17 -8.45 -20.84
N GLY A 90 8.33 -7.55 -21.39
CA GLY A 90 6.91 -7.83 -21.61
C GLY A 90 6.05 -7.91 -20.38
N ARG A 91 6.52 -7.41 -19.22
CA ARG A 91 5.83 -7.55 -17.93
C ARG A 91 5.16 -6.28 -17.43
N HIS A 92 4.97 -5.28 -18.30
CA HIS A 92 4.35 -4.00 -17.92
C HIS A 92 2.90 -4.14 -17.44
N ARG A 93 2.24 -5.27 -17.70
CA ARG A 93 0.87 -5.53 -17.26
C ARG A 93 0.80 -6.40 -16.00
N THR A 94 1.95 -6.88 -15.51
CA THR A 94 2.02 -7.74 -14.33
C THR A 94 1.65 -6.99 -13.06
N VAL A 95 2.08 -5.73 -12.96
CA VAL A 95 1.81 -4.87 -11.80
C VAL A 95 1.04 -3.65 -12.28
N GLY A 96 -0.11 -3.37 -11.68
CA GLY A 96 -0.90 -2.19 -12.02
C GLY A 96 -0.21 -0.90 -11.60
N ILE A 97 -0.56 0.20 -12.27
CA ILE A 97 0.08 1.49 -12.01
C ILE A 97 -0.17 1.98 -10.57
N ALA A 98 -1.33 1.69 -9.99
CA ALA A 98 -1.62 2.05 -8.60
C ALA A 98 -0.65 1.37 -7.63
N ASP A 99 -0.34 0.10 -7.86
CA ASP A 99 0.61 -0.65 -7.03
C ASP A 99 2.04 -0.12 -7.22
N LEU A 100 2.41 0.23 -8.44
CA LEU A 100 3.72 0.86 -8.71
C LEU A 100 3.83 2.21 -7.99
N LEU A 101 2.78 3.03 -8.01
CA LEU A 101 2.77 4.31 -7.28
C LEU A 101 2.91 4.09 -5.77
N THR A 102 2.17 3.14 -5.22
CA THR A 102 2.27 2.79 -3.80
C THR A 102 3.69 2.37 -3.45
N ALA A 103 4.30 1.52 -4.28
CA ALA A 103 5.67 1.07 -4.09
C ALA A 103 6.67 2.23 -4.19
N VAL A 104 6.50 3.14 -5.14
CA VAL A 104 7.36 4.33 -5.30
C VAL A 104 7.30 5.20 -4.04
N LEU A 105 6.11 5.47 -3.52
CA LEU A 105 5.96 6.26 -2.30
C LEU A 105 6.59 5.59 -1.10
N ALA A 106 6.38 4.29 -0.93
CA ALA A 106 6.99 3.53 0.15
C ALA A 106 8.51 3.60 0.07
N GLY A 107 9.09 3.39 -1.11
CA GLY A 107 10.54 3.44 -1.31
C GLY A 107 11.13 4.81 -1.06
N GLU A 108 10.49 5.87 -1.57
CA GLU A 108 10.99 7.24 -1.39
C GLU A 108 11.01 7.65 0.08
N HIS A 109 9.96 7.32 0.82
CA HIS A 109 9.84 7.66 2.24
C HIS A 109 10.48 6.63 3.17
N ARG A 110 11.10 5.59 2.62
CA ARG A 110 11.75 4.50 3.37
C ARG A 110 10.80 3.81 4.34
N LEU A 111 9.56 3.61 3.89
CA LEU A 111 8.56 2.88 4.65
C LEU A 111 8.59 1.41 4.27
N THR A 112 8.26 0.54 5.22
CA THR A 112 8.05 -0.87 4.94
C THR A 112 6.63 -1.06 4.44
N LEU A 113 6.48 -1.62 3.25
CA LEU A 113 5.17 -1.96 2.68
C LEU A 113 4.75 -3.34 3.18
N VAL A 114 3.64 -3.40 3.92
CA VAL A 114 3.06 -4.65 4.40
C VAL A 114 1.95 -5.07 3.43
N ARG A 115 2.04 -6.29 2.90
CA ARG A 115 1.21 -6.73 1.78
C ARG A 115 0.86 -8.22 1.86
N TYR A 116 -0.13 -8.62 1.05
CA TYR A 116 -0.46 -10.02 0.80
C TYR A 116 -0.74 -10.21 -0.70
N ASP A 117 0.13 -9.67 -1.54
CA ASP A 117 0.03 -9.72 -2.99
C ASP A 117 1.43 -9.93 -3.58
N ALA A 118 1.60 -10.96 -4.40
CA ALA A 118 2.86 -11.30 -5.04
C ALA A 118 3.34 -10.24 -6.05
N ASP A 119 2.46 -9.34 -6.50
CA ASP A 119 2.82 -8.30 -7.46
C ASP A 119 3.93 -7.38 -6.91
N PHE A 120 4.02 -7.22 -5.59
CA PHE A 120 5.07 -6.42 -4.98
C PHE A 120 6.44 -7.08 -5.03
N ASP A 121 6.52 -8.41 -5.18
CA ASP A 121 7.79 -9.07 -5.47
C ASP A 121 8.32 -8.62 -6.83
N THR A 122 7.43 -8.51 -7.82
CA THR A 122 7.78 -8.00 -9.16
C THR A 122 8.11 -6.51 -9.11
N ALA A 123 7.34 -5.71 -8.39
CA ALA A 123 7.62 -4.27 -8.24
C ALA A 123 8.99 -4.03 -7.61
N ALA A 124 9.39 -4.85 -6.65
CA ALA A 124 10.68 -4.73 -5.97
C ALA A 124 11.89 -5.02 -6.89
N GLU A 125 11.68 -5.63 -8.06
CA GLU A 125 12.73 -5.83 -9.05
C GLU A 125 13.12 -4.50 -9.75
N VAL A 126 12.20 -3.53 -9.80
CA VAL A 126 12.38 -2.27 -10.55
C VAL A 126 12.27 -1.03 -9.66
N ILE A 127 11.85 -1.17 -8.42
CA ILE A 127 11.72 -0.09 -7.44
C ILE A 127 12.45 -0.51 -6.17
N SER A 128 13.29 0.38 -5.62
CA SER A 128 13.91 0.15 -4.31
C SER A 128 12.81 0.16 -3.25
N LEU A 129 12.51 -1.00 -2.68
CA LEU A 129 11.35 -1.20 -1.83
C LEU A 129 11.67 -2.18 -0.71
N ASP A 130 11.41 -1.73 0.53
CA ASP A 130 11.37 -2.62 1.68
C ASP A 130 9.92 -3.09 1.85
N HIS A 131 9.70 -4.40 1.80
CA HIS A 131 8.35 -4.96 1.85
C HIS A 131 8.35 -6.26 2.65
N ARG A 132 7.17 -6.58 3.20
CA ARG A 132 7.01 -7.82 3.95
C ARG A 132 5.59 -8.39 3.77
N TRP A 133 5.50 -9.69 3.73
CA TRP A 133 4.24 -10.40 3.77
C TRP A 133 3.60 -10.25 5.14
N VAL A 134 2.31 -9.92 5.19
CA VAL A 134 1.55 -9.82 6.45
C VAL A 134 1.37 -11.19 7.09
N ALA A 135 1.38 -12.25 6.27
CA ALA A 135 1.35 -13.65 6.68
C ALA A 135 2.08 -14.46 5.61
N GLY A 136 2.43 -15.70 5.88
CA GLY A 136 3.09 -16.55 4.91
C GLY A 136 2.29 -16.62 3.60
N ARG A 137 2.99 -16.55 2.45
CA ARG A 137 2.37 -16.60 1.13
C ARG A 137 1.50 -17.85 0.99
N GLY A 138 0.26 -17.67 0.53
CA GLY A 138 -0.67 -18.78 0.31
C GLY A 138 -1.28 -19.38 1.57
N THR A 139 -1.04 -18.79 2.77
CA THR A 139 -1.57 -19.30 4.04
C THR A 139 -2.94 -18.74 4.41
N LEU A 140 -3.40 -17.71 3.69
CA LEU A 140 -4.70 -17.07 3.93
C LEU A 140 -5.64 -17.33 2.75
N PRO A 141 -6.97 -17.40 3.01
CA PRO A 141 -7.97 -17.51 1.95
C PRO A 141 -8.05 -16.24 1.11
#